data_d9c7a5ce53148eb90a81eb47095bd7f8
#
_entry.id   d9c7a5ce53148eb90a81eb47095bd7f8
#
_cell.length_a   1.000
_cell.length_b   1.000
_cell.length_c   1.000
_cell.angle_alpha   90.00
_cell.angle_beta   90.00
_cell.angle_gamma   90.00
#
_symmetry.space_group_name_H-M   'P 1'
#
loop_
_entity.id
_entity.type
_entity.pdbx_description
1 polymer ?
#
loop_
_entity_poly.entity_id
_entity_poly.type
_entity_poly.pdbx_seq_one_letter_code
_entity_poly.pdbx_strand_id
1 'polypeptide(L)'
;RRQRQMCIRDSVHAVEHEIEEEKAKQEAAAAKEDYEAALNAKVRIEELEKKIANHTEDLKVTATVNDVAESVERMTGIPVSQMGATDIERLKDMGHRLQTKVIGQDKAVEAVARAIRRNRAGFDEGNRPIGSFLFVGPTGVGKTELAKQLALDMFGTKDAIIRLDMSEYSDRTAVSKLIGTTAGYVGYDDNSNTLTERVRRNPYSIVLLDEIEKAAPQVITLLLQVLDDGRLTDGQGNTVNFKNTVIIATSNAGFGYEANLTEDADKPELMDRLKPYFRPEFLNRFNAVIEFSHLSKDCLLYTSPS
;
A
#
# COMPACT_ATOMS: atom_id res chain seq x y z
N ARG A 1 20.12 -0.23 -17.43
CA ARG A 1 20.19 -1.71 -17.59
C ARG A 1 19.74 -2.14 -18.99
N ARG A 2 18.55 -1.77 -19.52
CA ARG A 2 18.09 -2.11 -20.89
C ARG A 2 19.09 -1.70 -21.97
N GLN A 3 19.65 -0.50 -21.92
CA GLN A 3 20.64 -0.01 -22.88
C GLN A 3 21.95 -0.86 -22.86
N ARG A 4 22.42 -1.29 -21.70
CA ARG A 4 23.61 -2.14 -21.56
C ARG A 4 23.37 -3.55 -22.13
N GLN A 5 22.19 -4.14 -21.94
CA GLN A 5 21.79 -5.43 -22.52
C GLN A 5 21.64 -5.36 -24.04
N MET A 6 21.15 -4.25 -24.54
CA MET A 6 21.00 -4.01 -26.00
C MET A 6 22.39 -3.90 -26.65
N CYS A 7 23.33 -3.15 -26.07
CA CYS A 7 24.70 -3.04 -26.57
C CYS A 7 25.46 -4.38 -26.53
N ILE A 8 25.26 -5.22 -25.51
CA ILE A 8 25.92 -6.52 -25.41
C ILE A 8 25.35 -7.49 -26.45
N ARG A 9 24.04 -7.50 -26.68
CA ARG A 9 23.41 -8.32 -27.71
C ARG A 9 23.89 -7.93 -29.12
N ASP A 10 24.00 -6.63 -29.38
CA ASP A 10 24.49 -6.13 -30.67
C ASP A 10 25.95 -6.47 -30.87
N SER A 11 26.77 -6.48 -29.81
CA SER A 11 28.17 -6.91 -29.87
C SER A 11 28.33 -8.43 -30.09
N VAL A 12 27.45 -9.27 -29.52
CA VAL A 12 27.45 -10.72 -29.75
C VAL A 12 27.08 -11.04 -31.19
N HIS A 13 26.05 -10.40 -31.76
CA HIS A 13 25.69 -10.57 -33.16
C HIS A 13 26.79 -10.13 -34.13
N ALA A 14 27.52 -9.07 -33.81
CA ALA A 14 28.69 -8.65 -34.63
C ALA A 14 29.78 -9.71 -34.64
N VAL A 15 30.06 -10.32 -33.48
CA VAL A 15 31.08 -11.39 -33.39
C VAL A 15 30.63 -12.70 -34.04
N GLU A 16 29.31 -13.03 -33.97
CA GLU A 16 28.74 -14.16 -34.70
C GLU A 16 28.92 -14.01 -36.22
N HIS A 17 28.69 -12.80 -36.75
CA HIS A 17 28.92 -12.51 -38.16
C HIS A 17 30.41 -12.65 -38.56
N GLU A 18 31.33 -12.17 -37.73
CA GLU A 18 32.78 -12.36 -37.93
C GLU A 18 33.17 -13.86 -37.99
N ILE A 19 32.54 -14.69 -37.15
CA ILE A 19 32.80 -16.16 -37.16
C ILE A 19 32.31 -16.78 -38.47
N GLU A 20 31.17 -16.37 -39.01
CA GLU A 20 30.67 -16.86 -40.29
C GLU A 20 31.60 -16.48 -41.44
N GLU A 21 32.13 -15.25 -41.46
CA GLU A 21 33.11 -14.81 -42.43
C GLU A 21 34.46 -15.62 -42.37
N GLU A 22 34.93 -15.86 -41.15
CA GLU A 22 36.16 -16.66 -40.98
C GLU A 22 35.95 -18.14 -41.31
N LYS A 23 34.77 -18.72 -41.09
CA LYS A 23 34.43 -20.07 -41.54
C LYS A 23 34.40 -20.15 -43.08
N ALA A 24 33.85 -19.15 -43.79
CA ALA A 24 33.88 -19.10 -45.20
C ALA A 24 35.30 -18.97 -45.79
N LYS A 25 36.18 -18.22 -45.12
CA LYS A 25 37.63 -18.13 -45.47
C LYS A 25 38.36 -19.46 -45.23
N GLN A 26 38.06 -20.17 -44.14
CA GLN A 26 38.63 -21.48 -43.88
C GLN A 26 38.25 -22.50 -44.95
N GLU A 27 36.97 -22.55 -45.37
CA GLU A 27 36.50 -23.43 -46.43
C GLU A 27 37.15 -23.08 -47.80
N ALA A 28 37.26 -21.81 -48.11
CA ALA A 28 37.87 -21.36 -49.33
C ALA A 28 39.39 -21.67 -49.38
N ALA A 29 40.09 -21.57 -48.27
CA ALA A 29 41.50 -21.93 -48.15
C ALA A 29 41.70 -23.46 -48.25
N ALA A 30 40.84 -24.24 -47.63
CA ALA A 30 40.88 -25.70 -47.70
C ALA A 30 40.65 -26.20 -49.12
N ALA A 31 39.73 -25.56 -49.87
CA ALA A 31 39.44 -25.88 -51.28
C ALA A 31 40.64 -25.58 -52.21
N LYS A 32 41.58 -24.71 -51.80
CA LYS A 32 42.78 -24.33 -52.51
C LYS A 32 44.01 -25.06 -52.02
N GLU A 33 43.87 -26.05 -51.11
CA GLU A 33 44.96 -26.80 -50.47
C GLU A 33 45.93 -25.91 -49.69
N ASP A 34 45.52 -24.68 -49.34
CA ASP A 34 46.32 -23.76 -48.51
C ASP A 34 46.06 -24.04 -47.03
N TYR A 35 46.78 -25.01 -46.50
CA TYR A 35 46.63 -25.51 -45.12
C TYR A 35 47.05 -24.47 -44.05
N GLU A 36 47.98 -23.58 -44.40
CA GLU A 36 48.45 -22.54 -43.46
C GLU A 36 47.38 -21.46 -43.25
N ALA A 37 46.75 -21.00 -44.32
CA ALA A 37 45.63 -20.06 -44.26
C ALA A 37 44.37 -20.66 -43.57
N ALA A 38 44.09 -21.95 -43.83
CA ALA A 38 43.00 -22.65 -43.12
C ALA A 38 43.22 -22.82 -41.64
N LEU A 39 44.48 -23.07 -41.22
CA LEU A 39 44.84 -23.17 -39.78
C LEU A 39 44.72 -21.81 -39.09
N ASN A 40 45.17 -20.73 -39.69
CA ASN A 40 45.07 -19.40 -39.17
C ASN A 40 43.61 -18.97 -38.97
N ALA A 41 42.75 -19.26 -39.96
CA ALA A 41 41.30 -19.00 -39.82
C ALA A 41 40.66 -19.80 -38.67
N LYS A 42 41.06 -21.07 -38.48
CA LYS A 42 40.60 -21.89 -37.37
C LYS A 42 40.96 -21.31 -36.01
N VAL A 43 42.21 -20.89 -35.84
CA VAL A 43 42.69 -20.24 -34.59
C VAL A 43 41.86 -18.98 -34.29
N ARG A 44 41.57 -18.22 -35.33
CA ARG A 44 40.76 -17.01 -35.21
C ARG A 44 39.31 -17.29 -34.79
N ILE A 45 38.69 -18.34 -35.34
CA ILE A 45 37.35 -18.80 -34.93
C ILE A 45 37.34 -19.19 -33.45
N GLU A 46 38.35 -19.97 -32.98
CA GLU A 46 38.43 -20.36 -31.57
C GLU A 46 38.59 -19.15 -30.62
N GLU A 47 39.34 -18.12 -31.03
CA GLU A 47 39.43 -16.87 -30.25
C GLU A 47 38.09 -16.11 -30.19
N LEU A 48 37.34 -16.05 -31.28
CA LEU A 48 36.06 -15.38 -31.33
C LEU A 48 34.99 -16.15 -30.54
N GLU A 49 34.99 -17.49 -30.60
CA GLU A 49 34.11 -18.33 -29.79
C GLU A 49 34.36 -18.15 -28.28
N LYS A 50 35.65 -18.05 -27.85
CA LYS A 50 36.00 -17.71 -26.47
C LYS A 50 35.48 -16.33 -26.04
N LYS A 51 35.50 -15.34 -26.95
CA LYS A 51 34.94 -14.01 -26.66
C LYS A 51 33.45 -14.08 -26.45
N ILE A 52 32.69 -14.83 -27.27
CA ILE A 52 31.25 -15.06 -27.10
C ILE A 52 30.98 -15.76 -25.77
N ALA A 53 31.73 -16.80 -25.42
CA ALA A 53 31.55 -17.54 -24.16
C ALA A 53 31.73 -16.63 -22.93
N ASN A 54 32.74 -15.77 -22.93
CA ASN A 54 32.96 -14.80 -21.85
C ASN A 54 31.84 -13.73 -21.78
N HIS A 55 31.37 -13.25 -22.91
CA HIS A 55 30.23 -12.31 -22.95
C HIS A 55 28.91 -12.95 -22.56
N THR A 56 28.72 -14.26 -22.80
CA THR A 56 27.51 -15.01 -22.43
C THR A 56 27.46 -15.31 -20.93
N GLU A 57 28.60 -15.44 -20.23
CA GLU A 57 28.67 -15.52 -18.78
C GLU A 57 28.23 -14.21 -18.10
N ASP A 58 28.59 -13.06 -18.64
CA ASP A 58 28.13 -11.74 -18.20
C ASP A 58 26.62 -11.52 -18.43
N LEU A 59 26.00 -12.29 -19.32
CA LEU A 59 24.55 -12.25 -19.62
C LEU A 59 23.71 -13.16 -18.72
N LYS A 60 24.30 -14.02 -17.90
CA LYS A 60 23.57 -14.79 -16.87
C LYS A 60 23.08 -13.87 -15.76
N VAL A 61 22.10 -13.03 -16.08
CA VAL A 61 21.38 -12.25 -15.08
C VAL A 61 20.51 -13.22 -14.29
N THR A 62 20.96 -13.61 -13.12
CA THR A 62 20.14 -14.34 -12.17
C THR A 62 19.07 -13.41 -11.66
N ALA A 63 17.78 -13.72 -11.94
CA ALA A 63 16.67 -12.96 -11.39
C ALA A 63 16.69 -13.13 -9.86
N THR A 64 16.78 -12.03 -9.16
CA THR A 64 16.69 -12.02 -7.69
C THR A 64 15.20 -12.00 -7.27
N VAL A 65 14.93 -12.38 -6.02
CA VAL A 65 13.60 -12.27 -5.43
C VAL A 65 13.06 -10.83 -5.57
N ASN A 66 13.94 -9.83 -5.45
CA ASN A 66 13.57 -8.43 -5.60
C ASN A 66 13.18 -8.07 -7.05
N ASP A 67 13.84 -8.63 -8.07
CA ASP A 67 13.47 -8.38 -9.47
C ASP A 67 12.09 -8.96 -9.80
N VAL A 68 11.77 -10.12 -9.23
CA VAL A 68 10.44 -10.75 -9.35
C VAL A 68 9.40 -9.90 -8.61
N ALA A 69 9.68 -9.49 -7.37
CA ALA A 69 8.80 -8.63 -6.57
C ALA A 69 8.49 -7.31 -7.29
N GLU A 70 9.51 -6.63 -7.83
CA GLU A 70 9.35 -5.39 -8.61
C GLU A 70 8.53 -5.59 -9.89
N SER A 71 8.68 -6.75 -10.54
CA SER A 71 7.88 -7.07 -11.73
C SER A 71 6.42 -7.32 -11.39
N VAL A 72 6.14 -8.04 -10.30
CA VAL A 72 4.78 -8.26 -9.80
C VAL A 72 4.14 -6.92 -9.37
N GLU A 73 4.90 -6.06 -8.68
CA GLU A 73 4.45 -4.73 -8.26
C GLU A 73 4.02 -3.87 -9.48
N ARG A 74 4.81 -3.87 -10.56
CA ARG A 74 4.45 -3.16 -11.80
C ARG A 74 3.21 -3.72 -12.49
N MET A 75 2.98 -5.03 -12.42
CA MET A 75 1.83 -5.69 -13.08
C MET A 75 0.54 -5.55 -12.29
N THR A 76 0.63 -5.58 -10.96
CA THR A 76 -0.53 -5.66 -10.07
C THR A 76 -0.81 -4.37 -9.30
N GLY A 77 0.15 -3.43 -9.24
CA GLY A 77 0.10 -2.26 -8.37
C GLY A 77 0.28 -2.59 -6.88
N ILE A 78 0.55 -3.85 -6.53
CA ILE A 78 0.74 -4.31 -5.15
C ILE A 78 2.21 -4.09 -4.75
N PRO A 79 2.54 -3.37 -3.68
CA PRO A 79 3.91 -3.08 -3.26
C PRO A 79 4.61 -4.31 -2.65
N VAL A 80 4.79 -5.37 -3.45
CA VAL A 80 5.36 -6.65 -3.02
C VAL A 80 6.83 -6.52 -2.61
N SER A 81 7.56 -5.59 -3.22
CA SER A 81 8.94 -5.27 -2.87
C SER A 81 9.10 -4.74 -1.44
N GLN A 82 8.02 -4.18 -0.87
CA GLN A 82 7.97 -3.63 0.49
C GLN A 82 7.46 -4.64 1.54
N MET A 83 7.10 -5.85 1.13
CA MET A 83 6.50 -6.89 2.00
C MET A 83 7.48 -7.95 2.50
N GLY A 84 8.80 -7.75 2.33
CA GLY A 84 9.83 -8.72 2.68
C GLY A 84 10.31 -8.65 4.15
N ALA A 85 11.32 -9.46 4.49
CA ALA A 85 11.89 -9.58 5.84
C ALA A 85 12.47 -8.27 6.43
N THR A 86 12.69 -7.25 5.61
CA THR A 86 13.07 -5.88 6.03
C THR A 86 11.92 -5.11 6.68
N ASP A 87 10.68 -5.63 6.64
CA ASP A 87 9.50 -4.98 7.21
C ASP A 87 9.62 -4.79 8.75
N ILE A 88 10.26 -5.70 9.46
CA ILE A 88 10.36 -5.60 10.92
C ILE A 88 11.20 -4.39 11.32
N GLU A 89 12.31 -4.09 10.62
CA GLU A 89 13.12 -2.90 10.89
C GLU A 89 12.39 -1.62 10.51
N ARG A 90 11.72 -1.61 9.35
CA ARG A 90 10.88 -0.47 8.93
C ARG A 90 9.75 -0.18 9.92
N LEU A 91 9.12 -1.22 10.48
CA LEU A 91 8.06 -1.08 11.48
C LEU A 91 8.58 -0.55 12.82
N LYS A 92 9.84 -0.85 13.20
CA LYS A 92 10.46 -0.27 14.40
C LYS A 92 10.53 1.26 14.30
N ASP A 93 10.96 1.77 13.17
CA ASP A 93 11.19 3.21 12.95
C ASP A 93 9.96 3.97 12.44
N MET A 94 8.84 3.28 12.18
CA MET A 94 7.60 3.88 11.67
C MET A 94 7.15 5.07 12.51
N GLY A 95 7.16 4.93 13.85
CA GLY A 95 6.76 6.01 14.76
C GLY A 95 7.58 7.27 14.54
N HIS A 96 8.89 7.15 14.49
CA HIS A 96 9.78 8.29 14.26
C HIS A 96 9.58 8.95 12.89
N ARG A 97 9.45 8.15 11.81
CA ARG A 97 9.18 8.67 10.47
C ARG A 97 7.86 9.41 10.38
N LEU A 98 6.82 8.92 11.04
CA LEU A 98 5.52 9.59 11.06
C LEU A 98 5.54 10.86 11.91
N GLN A 99 6.24 10.89 13.05
CA GLN A 99 6.39 12.07 13.91
C GLN A 99 7.07 13.23 13.17
N THR A 100 8.05 12.96 12.31
CA THR A 100 8.69 14.01 11.48
C THR A 100 7.74 14.64 10.45
N LYS A 101 6.63 13.97 10.11
CA LYS A 101 5.66 14.43 9.10
C LYS A 101 4.36 14.97 9.72
N VAL A 102 3.97 14.46 10.88
CA VAL A 102 2.74 14.86 11.58
C VAL A 102 3.13 15.52 12.90
N ILE A 103 3.21 16.84 12.87
CA ILE A 103 3.70 17.65 13.98
C ILE A 103 2.59 17.84 15.03
N GLY A 104 2.96 17.72 16.32
CA GLY A 104 2.06 18.02 17.43
C GLY A 104 1.08 16.91 17.80
N GLN A 105 1.24 15.68 17.23
CA GLN A 105 0.38 14.52 17.52
C GLN A 105 1.19 13.29 17.90
N ASP A 106 2.27 13.44 18.67
CA ASP A 106 3.21 12.35 18.97
C ASP A 106 2.54 11.15 19.64
N LYS A 107 1.61 11.39 20.57
CA LYS A 107 0.86 10.33 21.26
C LYS A 107 0.00 9.52 20.26
N ALA A 108 -0.66 10.20 19.34
CA ALA A 108 -1.50 9.58 18.31
C ALA A 108 -0.65 8.73 17.36
N VAL A 109 0.46 9.27 16.90
CA VAL A 109 1.42 8.57 16.01
C VAL A 109 1.98 7.32 16.67
N GLU A 110 2.42 7.43 17.95
CA GLU A 110 2.97 6.30 18.70
C GLU A 110 1.93 5.20 18.94
N ALA A 111 0.67 5.57 19.22
CA ALA A 111 -0.42 4.62 19.40
C ALA A 111 -0.71 3.83 18.10
N VAL A 112 -0.74 4.51 16.93
CA VAL A 112 -0.90 3.87 15.63
C VAL A 112 0.26 2.93 15.34
N ALA A 113 1.50 3.41 15.46
CA ALA A 113 2.70 2.61 15.19
C ALA A 113 2.78 1.36 16.07
N ARG A 114 2.44 1.49 17.36
CA ARG A 114 2.41 0.37 18.31
C ARG A 114 1.36 -0.67 17.94
N ALA A 115 0.16 -0.25 17.55
CA ALA A 115 -0.91 -1.15 17.19
C ALA A 115 -0.58 -1.92 15.89
N ILE A 116 -0.02 -1.25 14.88
CA ILE A 116 0.42 -1.89 13.63
C ILE A 116 1.55 -2.90 13.90
N ARG A 117 2.55 -2.51 14.72
CA ARG A 117 3.63 -3.44 15.12
C ARG A 117 3.10 -4.69 15.80
N ARG A 118 2.14 -4.53 16.73
CA ARG A 118 1.52 -5.65 17.44
C ARG A 118 0.79 -6.61 16.48
N ASN A 119 0.01 -6.06 15.56
CA ASN A 119 -0.73 -6.87 14.58
C ASN A 119 0.24 -7.64 13.66
N ARG A 120 1.26 -6.96 13.11
CA ARG A 120 2.27 -7.59 12.25
C ARG A 120 3.15 -8.62 12.96
N ALA A 121 3.29 -8.53 14.28
CA ALA A 121 3.98 -9.55 15.08
C ALA A 121 3.15 -10.83 15.30
N GLY A 122 1.93 -10.91 14.74
CA GLY A 122 1.09 -12.11 14.78
C GLY A 122 0.31 -12.31 16.08
N PHE A 123 0.15 -11.26 16.89
CA PHE A 123 -0.63 -11.34 18.14
C PHE A 123 -2.15 -11.23 17.92
N ASP A 124 -2.58 -10.80 16.72
CA ASP A 124 -3.99 -10.75 16.37
C ASP A 124 -4.38 -11.93 15.46
N GLU A 125 -5.60 -12.44 15.60
CA GLU A 125 -6.13 -13.50 14.75
C GLU A 125 -6.13 -13.07 13.29
N GLY A 126 -5.54 -13.85 12.38
CA GLY A 126 -5.24 -13.53 10.99
C GLY A 126 -6.42 -13.24 10.06
N ASN A 127 -7.60 -12.98 10.59
CA ASN A 127 -8.81 -12.65 9.83
C ASN A 127 -9.16 -11.15 9.82
N ARG A 128 -8.56 -10.34 10.70
CA ARG A 128 -8.84 -8.90 10.80
C ARG A 128 -8.01 -8.05 9.82
N PRO A 129 -8.41 -6.80 9.55
CA PRO A 129 -7.57 -5.83 8.85
C PRO A 129 -6.19 -5.64 9.53
N ILE A 130 -5.18 -5.16 8.79
CA ILE A 130 -3.83 -4.84 9.33
C ILE A 130 -3.91 -3.94 10.55
N GLY A 131 -4.87 -3.02 10.56
CA GLY A 131 -5.14 -2.13 11.67
C GLY A 131 -6.52 -1.51 11.53
N SER A 132 -7.17 -1.26 12.66
CA SER A 132 -8.44 -0.54 12.71
C SER A 132 -8.37 0.53 13.79
N PHE A 133 -8.56 1.79 13.39
CA PHE A 133 -8.37 2.96 14.25
C PHE A 133 -9.58 3.87 14.22
N LEU A 134 -9.98 4.39 15.39
CA LEU A 134 -10.91 5.50 15.48
C LEU A 134 -10.14 6.75 15.93
N PHE A 135 -10.00 7.72 15.02
CA PHE A 135 -9.37 9.01 15.27
C PHE A 135 -10.41 10.01 15.74
N VAL A 136 -10.30 10.46 16.96
CA VAL A 136 -11.27 11.35 17.58
C VAL A 136 -10.60 12.67 17.95
N GLY A 137 -11.26 13.79 17.65
CA GLY A 137 -10.70 15.10 17.96
C GLY A 137 -11.32 16.22 17.12
N PRO A 138 -11.00 17.49 17.43
CA PRO A 138 -11.54 18.63 16.72
C PRO A 138 -11.17 18.63 15.24
N THR A 139 -11.79 19.49 14.46
CA THR A 139 -11.47 19.66 13.04
C THR A 139 -10.10 20.34 12.89
N GLY A 140 -9.32 19.94 11.87
CA GLY A 140 -8.07 20.62 11.52
C GLY A 140 -6.84 20.19 12.33
N VAL A 141 -6.93 19.22 13.23
CA VAL A 141 -5.81 18.75 14.10
C VAL A 141 -4.88 17.72 13.45
N GLY A 142 -5.10 17.35 12.18
CA GLY A 142 -4.19 16.45 11.46
C GLY A 142 -4.67 15.00 11.32
N LYS A 143 -5.92 14.65 11.67
CA LYS A 143 -6.47 13.28 11.54
C LYS A 143 -6.29 12.69 10.14
N THR A 144 -6.73 13.43 9.11
CA THR A 144 -6.62 13.02 7.70
C THR A 144 -5.16 13.04 7.21
N GLU A 145 -4.34 13.96 7.72
CA GLU A 145 -2.92 14.02 7.35
C GLU A 145 -2.15 12.80 7.88
N LEU A 146 -2.41 12.37 9.12
CA LEU A 146 -1.82 11.13 9.64
C LEU A 146 -2.21 9.91 8.78
N ALA A 147 -3.46 9.83 8.31
CA ALA A 147 -3.88 8.76 7.41
C ALA A 147 -3.10 8.78 6.08
N LYS A 148 -2.88 9.97 5.48
CA LYS A 148 -2.08 10.13 4.25
C LYS A 148 -0.62 9.74 4.43
N GLN A 149 -0.01 10.17 5.54
CA GLN A 149 1.39 9.83 5.83
C GLN A 149 1.55 8.33 6.14
N LEU A 150 0.56 7.72 6.79
CA LEU A 150 0.53 6.28 7.01
C LEU A 150 0.39 5.50 5.70
N ALA A 151 -0.44 5.96 4.75
CA ALA A 151 -0.54 5.35 3.42
C ALA A 151 0.80 5.39 2.68
N LEU A 152 1.46 6.54 2.71
CA LEU A 152 2.79 6.70 2.10
C LEU A 152 3.83 5.76 2.76
N ASP A 153 3.83 5.65 4.08
CA ASP A 153 4.79 4.81 4.81
C ASP A 153 4.55 3.31 4.59
N MET A 154 3.29 2.87 4.59
CA MET A 154 2.92 1.46 4.47
C MET A 154 2.83 0.95 3.04
N PHE A 155 2.33 1.78 2.13
CA PHE A 155 1.99 1.38 0.75
C PHE A 155 2.77 2.15 -0.32
N GLY A 156 3.68 3.05 0.08
CA GLY A 156 4.58 3.76 -0.83
C GLY A 156 3.96 4.92 -1.60
N THR A 157 2.65 5.16 -1.48
CA THR A 157 1.96 6.28 -2.13
C THR A 157 0.87 6.86 -1.24
N LYS A 158 0.69 8.18 -1.30
CA LYS A 158 -0.41 8.87 -0.62
C LYS A 158 -1.78 8.58 -1.25
N ASP A 159 -1.79 8.08 -2.48
CA ASP A 159 -3.01 7.77 -3.23
C ASP A 159 -3.59 6.39 -2.86
N ALA A 160 -2.87 5.59 -2.06
CA ALA A 160 -3.37 4.33 -1.52
C ALA A 160 -4.42 4.56 -0.41
N ILE A 161 -5.37 5.47 -0.65
CA ILE A 161 -6.46 5.82 0.26
C ILE A 161 -7.81 5.73 -0.47
N ILE A 162 -8.70 4.94 0.10
CA ILE A 162 -10.11 4.89 -0.26
C ILE A 162 -10.86 5.76 0.73
N ARG A 163 -11.10 7.02 0.38
CA ARG A 163 -11.83 7.96 1.24
C ARG A 163 -13.33 7.89 0.97
N LEU A 164 -14.11 7.83 2.05
CA LEU A 164 -15.56 7.88 2.09
C LEU A 164 -15.99 8.90 3.13
N ASP A 165 -16.79 9.87 2.74
CA ASP A 165 -17.44 10.83 3.64
C ASP A 165 -18.76 10.23 4.13
N MET A 166 -18.85 9.93 5.42
CA MET A 166 -20.02 9.24 5.98
C MET A 166 -21.28 10.12 6.03
N SER A 167 -21.17 11.43 5.80
CA SER A 167 -22.33 12.30 5.61
C SER A 167 -23.15 11.92 4.36
N GLU A 168 -22.50 11.40 3.30
CA GLU A 168 -23.15 10.89 2.10
C GLU A 168 -23.84 9.54 2.31
N TYR A 169 -23.56 8.88 3.45
CA TYR A 169 -24.05 7.55 3.82
C TYR A 169 -24.97 7.58 5.04
N SER A 170 -25.73 8.66 5.21
CA SER A 170 -26.66 8.88 6.33
C SER A 170 -28.08 8.39 6.08
N ASP A 171 -28.42 8.05 4.84
CA ASP A 171 -29.76 7.66 4.40
C ASP A 171 -29.95 6.12 4.33
N ARG A 172 -31.19 5.68 4.02
CA ARG A 172 -31.53 4.25 3.89
C ARG A 172 -30.85 3.57 2.69
N THR A 173 -30.39 4.33 1.70
CA THR A 173 -29.72 3.80 0.49
C THR A 173 -28.20 3.66 0.69
N ALA A 174 -27.69 4.09 1.83
CA ALA A 174 -26.26 4.10 2.16
C ALA A 174 -25.61 2.72 2.01
N VAL A 175 -26.29 1.65 2.41
CA VAL A 175 -25.77 0.28 2.29
C VAL A 175 -25.56 -0.07 0.82
N SER A 176 -26.54 0.20 -0.05
CA SER A 176 -26.42 -0.08 -1.50
C SER A 176 -25.29 0.73 -2.15
N LYS A 177 -25.03 1.96 -1.69
CA LYS A 177 -23.91 2.77 -2.15
C LYS A 177 -22.54 2.15 -1.77
N LEU A 178 -22.47 1.44 -0.62
CA LEU A 178 -21.23 0.82 -0.14
C LEU A 178 -20.95 -0.54 -0.79
N ILE A 179 -21.96 -1.41 -0.89
CA ILE A 179 -21.78 -2.80 -1.34
C ILE A 179 -22.36 -3.07 -2.73
N GLY A 180 -23.04 -2.09 -3.33
CA GLY A 180 -23.75 -2.26 -4.59
C GLY A 180 -25.17 -2.78 -4.43
N THR A 181 -25.93 -2.76 -5.52
CA THR A 181 -27.29 -3.25 -5.60
C THR A 181 -27.34 -4.70 -6.05
N THR A 182 -28.36 -5.42 -5.59
CA THR A 182 -28.63 -6.79 -6.03
C THR A 182 -29.13 -6.79 -7.48
N ALA A 183 -28.87 -7.84 -8.24
CA ALA A 183 -29.35 -7.99 -9.62
C ALA A 183 -30.87 -7.81 -9.71
N GLY A 184 -31.31 -6.98 -10.67
CA GLY A 184 -32.72 -6.67 -10.90
C GLY A 184 -33.21 -5.34 -10.31
N TYR A 185 -32.40 -4.62 -9.56
CA TYR A 185 -32.72 -3.29 -9.08
C TYR A 185 -32.10 -2.19 -9.95
N VAL A 186 -32.75 -1.02 -9.99
CA VAL A 186 -32.25 0.17 -10.72
C VAL A 186 -30.91 0.59 -10.12
N GLY A 187 -29.89 0.79 -10.96
CA GLY A 187 -28.52 1.14 -10.53
C GLY A 187 -27.55 -0.04 -10.46
N TYR A 188 -27.93 -1.22 -10.95
CA TYR A 188 -27.08 -2.40 -11.00
C TYR A 188 -25.80 -2.20 -11.85
N ASP A 189 -25.87 -1.40 -12.90
CA ASP A 189 -24.73 -1.18 -13.84
C ASP A 189 -23.66 -0.22 -13.28
N ASP A 190 -23.94 0.51 -12.19
CA ASP A 190 -23.02 1.54 -11.65
C ASP A 190 -22.32 1.11 -10.35
N ASN A 191 -22.00 -0.19 -10.22
CA ASN A 191 -21.30 -0.73 -9.04
C ASN A 191 -19.78 -0.41 -9.04
N SER A 192 -19.27 0.30 -10.05
CA SER A 192 -17.83 0.53 -10.24
C SER A 192 -17.17 1.36 -9.12
N ASN A 193 -17.94 2.13 -8.37
CA ASN A 193 -17.44 3.05 -7.33
C ASN A 193 -17.81 2.65 -5.90
N THR A 194 -18.33 1.43 -5.69
CA THR A 194 -18.64 0.91 -4.35
C THR A 194 -17.38 0.67 -3.53
N LEU A 195 -17.49 0.67 -2.19
CA LEU A 195 -16.37 0.34 -1.31
C LEU A 195 -15.78 -1.04 -1.63
N THR A 196 -16.66 -2.02 -1.83
CA THR A 196 -16.26 -3.40 -2.15
C THR A 196 -15.45 -3.48 -3.44
N GLU A 197 -15.85 -2.79 -4.50
CA GLU A 197 -15.12 -2.79 -5.76
C GLU A 197 -13.80 -2.00 -5.67
N ARG A 198 -13.78 -0.87 -4.96
CA ARG A 198 -12.55 -0.09 -4.75
C ARG A 198 -11.50 -0.89 -3.96
N VAL A 199 -11.90 -1.64 -2.92
CA VAL A 199 -11.00 -2.50 -2.16
C VAL A 199 -10.57 -3.73 -2.97
N ARG A 200 -11.46 -4.29 -3.80
CA ARG A 200 -11.10 -5.40 -4.70
C ARG A 200 -9.99 -5.00 -5.68
N ARG A 201 -10.07 -3.77 -6.23
CA ARG A 201 -9.05 -3.22 -7.13
C ARG A 201 -7.77 -2.83 -6.41
N ASN A 202 -7.87 -2.30 -5.20
CA ASN A 202 -6.76 -1.80 -4.41
C ASN A 202 -6.76 -2.44 -2.99
N PRO A 203 -6.39 -3.73 -2.87
CA PRO A 203 -6.46 -4.44 -1.59
C PRO A 203 -5.46 -3.93 -0.55
N TYR A 204 -4.38 -3.28 -0.98
CA TYR A 204 -3.37 -2.67 -0.11
C TYR A 204 -3.61 -1.17 -0.02
N SER A 205 -4.57 -0.77 0.79
CA SER A 205 -4.99 0.62 0.92
C SER A 205 -5.47 0.95 2.33
N ILE A 206 -5.55 2.23 2.62
CA ILE A 206 -6.25 2.74 3.79
C ILE A 206 -7.70 3.03 3.39
N VAL A 207 -8.65 2.45 4.11
CA VAL A 207 -10.05 2.83 4.03
C VAL A 207 -10.30 3.90 5.07
N LEU A 208 -10.47 5.15 4.63
CA LEU A 208 -10.72 6.31 5.48
C LEU A 208 -12.22 6.63 5.48
N LEU A 209 -12.87 6.43 6.63
CA LEU A 209 -14.28 6.71 6.89
C LEU A 209 -14.37 8.03 7.64
N ASP A 210 -14.61 9.12 6.91
CA ASP A 210 -14.62 10.46 7.49
C ASP A 210 -15.98 10.78 8.12
N GLU A 211 -16.01 11.39 9.31
CA GLU A 211 -17.20 11.76 10.07
C GLU A 211 -18.15 10.58 10.35
N ILE A 212 -17.61 9.50 10.92
CA ILE A 212 -18.33 8.22 11.13
C ILE A 212 -19.59 8.38 11.97
N GLU A 213 -19.69 9.40 12.83
CA GLU A 213 -20.88 9.72 13.63
C GLU A 213 -22.11 10.07 12.78
N LYS A 214 -21.93 10.44 11.52
CA LYS A 214 -23.01 10.77 10.57
C LYS A 214 -23.57 9.55 9.82
N ALA A 215 -22.88 8.43 9.89
CA ALA A 215 -23.25 7.22 9.16
C ALA A 215 -24.61 6.65 9.65
N ALA A 216 -25.40 6.13 8.72
CA ALA A 216 -26.62 5.40 9.07
C ALA A 216 -26.31 4.18 9.94
N PRO A 217 -27.18 3.79 10.88
CA PRO A 217 -26.96 2.64 11.77
C PRO A 217 -26.67 1.33 11.02
N GLN A 218 -27.27 1.14 9.85
CA GLN A 218 -27.05 -0.03 8.99
C GLN A 218 -25.61 -0.09 8.45
N VAL A 219 -25.01 1.07 8.15
CA VAL A 219 -23.61 1.19 7.74
C VAL A 219 -22.67 0.79 8.87
N ILE A 220 -22.96 1.25 10.10
CA ILE A 220 -22.20 0.86 11.30
C ILE A 220 -22.24 -0.66 11.49
N THR A 221 -23.42 -1.28 11.35
CA THR A 221 -23.58 -2.74 11.46
C THR A 221 -22.76 -3.49 10.38
N LEU A 222 -22.72 -2.95 9.18
CA LEU A 222 -21.94 -3.52 8.07
C LEU A 222 -20.44 -3.40 8.31
N LEU A 223 -19.99 -2.28 8.85
CA LEU A 223 -18.59 -2.08 9.22
C LEU A 223 -18.13 -3.02 10.35
N LEU A 224 -19.00 -3.46 11.24
CA LEU A 224 -18.67 -4.48 12.25
C LEU A 224 -18.15 -5.77 11.59
N GLN A 225 -18.73 -6.21 10.48
CA GLN A 225 -18.23 -7.39 9.75
C GLN A 225 -16.80 -7.19 9.22
N VAL A 226 -16.51 -5.97 8.71
CA VAL A 226 -15.16 -5.64 8.23
C VAL A 226 -14.16 -5.66 9.37
N LEU A 227 -14.52 -5.08 10.52
CA LEU A 227 -13.64 -4.98 11.70
C LEU A 227 -13.38 -6.34 12.37
N ASP A 228 -14.36 -7.24 12.35
CA ASP A 228 -14.25 -8.56 12.99
C ASP A 228 -13.69 -9.64 12.07
N ASP A 229 -14.30 -9.78 10.89
CA ASP A 229 -14.01 -10.87 9.96
C ASP A 229 -13.04 -10.48 8.86
N GLY A 230 -12.70 -9.19 8.71
CA GLY A 230 -11.85 -8.68 7.63
C GLY A 230 -12.40 -8.97 6.25
N ARG A 231 -13.72 -9.08 6.11
CA ARG A 231 -14.40 -9.37 4.84
C ARG A 231 -15.76 -8.68 4.77
N LEU A 232 -16.22 -8.46 3.55
CA LEU A 232 -17.53 -7.88 3.28
C LEU A 232 -18.12 -8.54 2.03
N THR A 233 -19.38 -8.93 2.08
CA THR A 233 -20.08 -9.49 0.93
C THR A 233 -20.76 -8.36 0.14
N ASP A 234 -20.52 -8.30 -1.16
CA ASP A 234 -21.13 -7.33 -2.05
C ASP A 234 -22.61 -7.69 -2.37
N GLY A 235 -23.31 -6.78 -3.03
CA GLY A 235 -24.71 -6.99 -3.44
C GLY A 235 -24.90 -8.13 -4.46
N GLN A 236 -23.82 -8.66 -5.04
CA GLN A 236 -23.82 -9.79 -5.97
C GLN A 236 -23.51 -11.13 -5.27
N GLY A 237 -23.23 -11.12 -3.96
CA GLY A 237 -22.86 -12.32 -3.19
C GLY A 237 -21.35 -12.64 -3.21
N ASN A 238 -20.50 -11.81 -3.82
CA ASN A 238 -19.07 -12.04 -3.79
C ASN A 238 -18.47 -11.52 -2.49
N THR A 239 -17.56 -12.28 -1.90
CA THR A 239 -16.84 -11.86 -0.69
C THR A 239 -15.58 -11.08 -1.07
N VAL A 240 -15.45 -9.87 -0.53
CA VAL A 240 -14.27 -9.01 -0.68
C VAL A 240 -13.44 -9.05 0.59
N ASN A 241 -12.13 -9.20 0.44
CA ASN A 241 -11.18 -9.35 1.54
C ASN A 241 -10.56 -8.00 1.93
N PHE A 242 -10.66 -7.65 3.21
CA PHE A 242 -10.11 -6.43 3.82
C PHE A 242 -8.88 -6.67 4.70
N LYS A 243 -8.35 -7.91 4.74
CA LYS A 243 -7.23 -8.28 5.62
C LYS A 243 -5.95 -7.48 5.35
N ASN A 244 -5.77 -7.01 4.11
CA ASN A 244 -4.60 -6.24 3.71
C ASN A 244 -4.84 -4.73 3.78
N THR A 245 -6.01 -4.29 4.26
CA THR A 245 -6.32 -2.87 4.42
C THR A 245 -6.05 -2.39 5.84
N VAL A 246 -5.91 -1.08 5.99
CA VAL A 246 -6.00 -0.38 7.29
C VAL A 246 -7.30 0.41 7.30
N ILE A 247 -8.13 0.19 8.31
CA ILE A 247 -9.41 0.92 8.48
C ILE A 247 -9.16 2.10 9.42
N ILE A 248 -9.45 3.30 8.98
CA ILE A 248 -9.39 4.52 9.80
C ILE A 248 -10.76 5.20 9.74
N ALA A 249 -11.43 5.28 10.87
CA ALA A 249 -12.61 6.11 11.02
C ALA A 249 -12.22 7.43 11.71
N THR A 250 -12.73 8.57 11.26
CA THR A 250 -12.55 9.86 11.93
C THR A 250 -13.87 10.32 12.54
N SER A 251 -13.78 11.00 13.68
CA SER A 251 -14.94 11.59 14.35
C SER A 251 -14.59 12.89 15.04
N ASN A 252 -15.54 13.81 15.07
CA ASN A 252 -15.50 15.04 15.86
C ASN A 252 -16.42 14.91 17.10
N ALA A 253 -17.04 13.76 17.32
CA ALA A 253 -17.94 13.50 18.42
C ALA A 253 -17.24 13.68 19.79
N GLY A 254 -17.92 14.27 20.76
CA GLY A 254 -17.40 14.51 22.11
C GLY A 254 -16.49 15.73 22.25
N PHE A 255 -16.23 16.52 21.19
CA PHE A 255 -15.36 17.69 21.19
C PHE A 255 -16.08 19.05 20.97
N GLY A 256 -17.40 19.05 20.83
CA GLY A 256 -18.19 20.29 20.61
C GLY A 256 -18.46 21.13 21.87
N TYR A 257 -18.18 20.63 23.06
CA TYR A 257 -18.50 21.27 24.34
C TYR A 257 -17.30 21.85 25.10
N GLU A 258 -16.09 21.72 24.59
CA GLU A 258 -14.85 22.13 25.31
C GLU A 258 -14.64 23.65 25.40
N ALA A 259 -15.42 24.47 24.74
CA ALA A 259 -15.26 25.93 24.76
C ALA A 259 -15.50 26.59 26.13
N ASN A 260 -16.04 25.87 27.12
CA ASN A 260 -16.42 26.40 28.43
C ASN A 260 -15.85 25.68 29.65
N LEU A 261 -14.97 24.67 29.45
CA LEU A 261 -14.35 23.99 30.57
C LEU A 261 -12.94 24.55 30.81
N THR A 262 -12.73 25.11 32.01
CA THR A 262 -11.43 25.52 32.52
C THR A 262 -10.48 24.31 32.56
N GLU A 263 -9.19 24.53 32.27
CA GLU A 263 -8.14 23.55 31.97
C GLU A 263 -7.94 22.43 33.02
N ASP A 264 -8.53 22.50 34.22
CA ASP A 264 -8.30 21.61 35.34
C ASP A 264 -9.52 20.92 35.94
N ALA A 265 -10.69 20.95 35.32
CA ALA A 265 -11.84 20.17 35.75
C ALA A 265 -11.76 18.72 35.23
N ASP A 266 -12.06 17.73 36.06
CA ASP A 266 -12.19 16.29 35.75
C ASP A 266 -12.82 16.04 34.36
N LYS A 267 -11.99 15.99 33.31
CA LYS A 267 -12.47 15.64 31.97
C LYS A 267 -12.87 14.17 31.99
N PRO A 268 -14.13 13.83 31.66
CA PRO A 268 -14.52 12.44 31.57
C PRO A 268 -13.60 11.69 30.60
N GLU A 269 -13.34 10.43 30.89
CA GLU A 269 -12.50 9.60 30.03
C GLU A 269 -13.02 9.63 28.58
N LEU A 270 -12.12 9.53 27.60
CA LEU A 270 -12.45 9.57 26.18
C LEU A 270 -13.61 8.62 25.83
N MET A 271 -13.59 7.41 26.37
CA MET A 271 -14.62 6.41 26.13
C MET A 271 -15.99 6.87 26.65
N ASP A 272 -16.07 7.57 27.76
CA ASP A 272 -17.34 8.08 28.32
C ASP A 272 -17.92 9.21 27.46
N ARG A 273 -17.06 10.03 26.89
CA ARG A 273 -17.46 11.09 25.94
C ARG A 273 -18.01 10.54 24.63
N LEU A 274 -17.59 9.34 24.22
CA LEU A 274 -18.01 8.70 22.97
C LEU A 274 -19.26 7.84 23.08
N LYS A 275 -19.61 7.35 24.30
CA LYS A 275 -20.81 6.51 24.56
C LYS A 275 -22.14 7.09 24.02
N PRO A 276 -22.39 8.42 24.08
CA PRO A 276 -23.62 8.98 23.51
C PRO A 276 -23.74 8.85 21.98
N TYR A 277 -22.62 8.72 21.28
CA TYR A 277 -22.56 8.72 19.83
C TYR A 277 -22.37 7.31 19.25
N PHE A 278 -21.67 6.46 19.97
CA PHE A 278 -21.31 5.12 19.50
C PHE A 278 -21.65 4.05 20.53
N ARG A 279 -22.17 2.94 20.07
CA ARG A 279 -22.38 1.77 20.93
C ARG A 279 -21.02 1.24 21.40
N PRO A 280 -20.89 0.82 22.69
CA PRO A 280 -19.64 0.25 23.21
C PRO A 280 -19.12 -0.94 22.37
N GLU A 281 -20.03 -1.73 21.83
CA GLU A 281 -19.73 -2.83 20.93
C GLU A 281 -18.91 -2.38 19.71
N PHE A 282 -19.27 -1.26 19.07
CA PHE A 282 -18.56 -0.70 17.94
C PHE A 282 -17.16 -0.19 18.32
N LEU A 283 -17.06 0.55 19.43
CA LEU A 283 -15.79 1.10 19.92
C LEU A 283 -14.76 0.01 20.25
N ASN A 284 -15.22 -1.10 20.83
CA ASN A 284 -14.37 -2.22 21.23
C ASN A 284 -13.83 -3.06 20.04
N ARG A 285 -14.32 -2.83 18.83
CA ARG A 285 -13.82 -3.53 17.61
C ARG A 285 -12.59 -2.88 17.00
N PHE A 286 -12.32 -1.63 17.34
CA PHE A 286 -11.11 -0.97 16.91
C PHE A 286 -9.89 -1.46 17.70
N ASN A 287 -8.75 -1.60 17.03
CA ASN A 287 -7.47 -1.90 17.68
C ASN A 287 -7.04 -0.77 18.62
N ALA A 288 -7.38 0.47 18.30
CA ALA A 288 -7.20 1.62 19.18
C ALA A 288 -8.18 2.76 18.84
N VAL A 289 -8.67 3.42 19.90
CA VAL A 289 -9.35 4.72 19.84
C VAL A 289 -8.31 5.77 20.23
N ILE A 290 -8.06 6.72 19.33
CA ILE A 290 -6.93 7.65 19.42
C ILE A 290 -7.44 9.07 19.44
N GLU A 291 -7.13 9.77 20.54
CA GLU A 291 -7.47 11.17 20.74
C GLU A 291 -6.42 12.08 20.11
N PHE A 292 -6.90 13.03 19.31
CA PHE A 292 -6.09 14.10 18.74
C PHE A 292 -6.28 15.37 19.56
N SER A 293 -5.19 15.90 20.05
CA SER A 293 -5.18 17.13 20.85
C SER A 293 -5.23 18.38 19.96
N HIS A 294 -5.67 19.50 20.51
CA HIS A 294 -5.50 20.80 19.86
C HIS A 294 -4.03 21.08 19.57
N LEU A 295 -3.75 21.65 18.40
CA LEU A 295 -2.39 22.06 18.04
C LEU A 295 -2.00 23.30 18.86
N SER A 296 -0.80 23.30 19.43
CA SER A 296 -0.25 24.49 20.08
C SER A 296 0.01 25.60 19.06
N LYS A 297 0.11 26.86 19.55
CA LYS A 297 0.42 28.01 18.68
C LYS A 297 1.73 27.82 17.92
N ASP A 298 2.72 27.20 18.54
CA ASP A 298 4.02 26.92 17.92
C ASP A 298 3.88 25.90 16.77
N CYS A 299 3.05 24.87 16.93
CA CYS A 299 2.76 23.91 15.84
C CYS A 299 2.07 24.55 14.66
N LEU A 300 1.19 25.53 14.88
CA LEU A 300 0.49 26.25 13.81
C LEU A 300 1.42 27.13 12.96
N LEU A 301 2.47 27.68 13.56
CA LEU A 301 3.47 28.48 12.84
C LEU A 301 4.31 27.65 11.85
N TYR A 302 4.56 26.37 12.15
CA TYR A 302 5.29 25.46 11.26
C TYR A 302 4.43 24.88 10.12
N THR A 303 3.10 24.97 10.22
CA THR A 303 2.18 24.40 9.22
C THR A 303 1.58 25.45 8.30
N SER A 304 1.80 26.74 8.54
CA SER A 304 1.36 27.84 7.67
C SER A 304 2.34 27.96 6.49
N PRO A 305 1.89 27.82 5.22
CA PRO A 305 2.73 28.15 4.08
C PRO A 305 3.02 29.65 4.12
N SER A 306 4.29 30.00 4.17
CA SER A 306 4.80 31.37 4.01
C SER A 306 4.63 31.84 2.57
#